data_b46d0a245964d14eb55a152b1dcd9f15
#
_entry.id   b46d0a245964d14eb55a152b1dcd9f15
#
_cell.length_a   1.000
_cell.length_b   1.000
_cell.length_c   1.000
_cell.angle_alpha   90.00
_cell.angle_beta   90.00
_cell.angle_gamma   90.00
#
_symmetry.space_group_name_H-M   'P 1'
#
loop_
_entity.id
_entity.type
_entity.pdbx_description
1 polymer ?
#
loop_
_entity_poly.entity_id
_entity_poly.type
_entity_poly.pdbx_seq_one_letter_code
_entity_poly.pdbx_strand_id
1 'polypeptide(L)'
;MDNVTEKQNSKSENLDQLEIIEILDIINREDQKVAISVSSILPKINFLILDIIKKMKKGGKIFYIGCGTSGRLGVLDASECPPTFGVEHDLVQGVIAGGYKALRKSVENAEDSYDDGFNIINEKKINKTDTVIGISASGTAPYVHGALYNSKQKGATTALICCNEGNNKKYISHLLSVIVGPEVITGSTRMKAGTATKMILNMISSTVMIKLNRVFGNLMIDLKLSNKKLFNRAISIIVQ
;
A
#
# COMPACT_ATOMS: atom_id res chain seq x y z
N MET A 1 -8.96 -17.74 14.06
CA MET A 1 -9.66 -17.03 12.97
C MET A 1 -9.23 -17.65 11.66
N ASP A 2 -10.17 -18.08 10.86
CA ASP A 2 -9.87 -18.64 9.55
C ASP A 2 -9.48 -17.51 8.59
N ASN A 3 -8.19 -17.30 8.41
CA ASN A 3 -7.70 -16.31 7.46
C ASN A 3 -8.15 -16.66 6.05
N VAL A 4 -8.94 -15.79 5.42
CA VAL A 4 -9.44 -15.97 4.06
C VAL A 4 -8.29 -16.15 3.07
N THR A 5 -7.16 -15.50 3.30
CA THR A 5 -5.94 -15.60 2.47
C THR A 5 -5.29 -16.99 2.49
N GLU A 6 -5.59 -17.82 3.49
CA GLU A 6 -5.06 -19.18 3.64
C GLU A 6 -6.03 -20.28 3.17
N LYS A 7 -7.27 -19.90 2.81
CA LYS A 7 -8.27 -20.84 2.31
C LYS A 7 -7.97 -21.26 0.88
N GLN A 8 -8.33 -22.50 0.54
CA GLN A 8 -8.30 -22.95 -0.84
C GLN A 8 -9.41 -22.29 -1.65
N ASN A 9 -9.12 -21.95 -2.89
CA ASN A 9 -10.09 -21.39 -3.83
C ASN A 9 -10.72 -22.53 -4.64
N SER A 10 -11.99 -22.81 -4.40
CA SER A 10 -12.73 -23.86 -5.12
C SER A 10 -12.84 -23.65 -6.63
N LYS A 11 -12.50 -22.45 -7.13
CA LYS A 11 -12.47 -22.16 -8.57
C LYS A 11 -11.15 -22.54 -9.24
N SER A 12 -10.13 -22.89 -8.45
CA SER A 12 -8.78 -23.20 -8.93
C SER A 12 -8.29 -24.58 -8.48
N GLU A 13 -9.22 -25.50 -8.24
CA GLU A 13 -8.87 -26.91 -8.02
C GLU A 13 -8.23 -27.48 -9.29
N ASN A 14 -7.22 -28.34 -9.11
CA ASN A 14 -6.51 -29.05 -10.17
C ASN A 14 -5.88 -28.15 -11.28
N LEU A 15 -5.40 -26.94 -10.90
CA LEU A 15 -4.74 -26.03 -11.85
C LEU A 15 -3.60 -26.68 -12.65
N ASP A 16 -2.87 -27.59 -12.04
CA ASP A 16 -1.74 -28.31 -12.64
C ASP A 16 -2.14 -29.26 -13.78
N GLN A 17 -3.44 -29.56 -13.90
CA GLN A 17 -3.99 -30.44 -14.94
C GLN A 17 -4.71 -29.68 -16.07
N LEU A 18 -4.82 -28.35 -15.96
CA LEU A 18 -5.53 -27.52 -16.90
C LEU A 18 -4.64 -27.04 -18.05
N GLU A 19 -5.28 -26.80 -19.20
CA GLU A 19 -4.62 -26.13 -20.30
C GLU A 19 -4.28 -24.67 -19.95
N ILE A 20 -3.23 -24.11 -20.57
CA ILE A 20 -2.74 -22.75 -20.30
C ILE A 20 -3.87 -21.71 -20.36
N ILE A 21 -4.73 -21.82 -21.39
CA ILE A 21 -5.83 -20.86 -21.58
C ILE A 21 -6.86 -20.90 -20.45
N GLU A 22 -7.12 -22.09 -19.91
CA GLU A 22 -8.05 -22.28 -18.78
C GLU A 22 -7.48 -21.67 -17.50
N ILE A 23 -6.17 -21.85 -17.25
CA ILE A 23 -5.47 -21.24 -16.12
C ILE A 23 -5.54 -19.70 -16.22
N LEU A 24 -5.26 -19.13 -17.39
CA LEU A 24 -5.33 -17.69 -17.63
C LEU A 24 -6.73 -17.14 -17.41
N ASP A 25 -7.77 -17.84 -17.86
CA ASP A 25 -9.16 -17.45 -17.68
C ASP A 25 -9.56 -17.46 -16.19
N ILE A 26 -9.17 -18.49 -15.44
CA ILE A 26 -9.42 -18.55 -13.99
C ILE A 26 -8.78 -17.36 -13.29
N ILE A 27 -7.48 -17.10 -13.55
CA ILE A 27 -6.77 -15.97 -12.95
C ILE A 27 -7.48 -14.66 -13.28
N ASN A 28 -7.81 -14.43 -14.55
CA ASN A 28 -8.46 -13.20 -14.98
C ASN A 28 -9.84 -12.99 -14.33
N ARG A 29 -10.67 -14.04 -14.26
CA ARG A 29 -11.98 -13.97 -13.59
C ARG A 29 -11.87 -13.68 -12.09
N GLU A 30 -10.86 -14.21 -11.43
CA GLU A 30 -10.60 -13.92 -10.03
C GLU A 30 -10.11 -12.47 -9.83
N ASP A 31 -9.24 -11.98 -10.71
CA ASP A 31 -8.73 -10.60 -10.66
C ASP A 31 -9.82 -9.55 -10.91
N GLN A 32 -10.81 -9.83 -11.76
CA GLN A 32 -11.95 -8.92 -11.97
C GLN A 32 -12.74 -8.60 -10.69
N LYS A 33 -12.71 -9.47 -9.68
CA LYS A 33 -13.40 -9.25 -8.40
C LYS A 33 -12.67 -8.23 -7.51
N VAL A 34 -11.39 -8.00 -7.73
CA VAL A 34 -10.56 -7.17 -6.85
C VAL A 34 -11.06 -5.74 -6.81
N ALA A 35 -11.34 -5.13 -7.97
CA ALA A 35 -11.85 -3.76 -8.04
C ALA A 35 -13.19 -3.59 -7.30
N ILE A 36 -14.07 -4.59 -7.39
CA ILE A 36 -15.36 -4.61 -6.68
C ILE A 36 -15.11 -4.66 -5.17
N SER A 37 -14.20 -5.53 -4.71
CA SER A 37 -13.85 -5.61 -3.29
C SER A 37 -13.26 -4.29 -2.78
N VAL A 38 -12.40 -3.63 -3.55
CA VAL A 38 -11.84 -2.32 -3.18
C VAL A 38 -12.93 -1.26 -3.11
N SER A 39 -13.92 -1.27 -4.01
CA SER A 39 -15.01 -0.30 -4.00
C SER A 39 -15.82 -0.33 -2.70
N SER A 40 -15.95 -1.50 -2.07
CA SER A 40 -16.70 -1.66 -0.81
C SER A 40 -16.08 -0.91 0.38
N ILE A 41 -14.79 -0.58 0.32
CA ILE A 41 -14.08 0.13 1.41
C ILE A 41 -13.76 1.59 1.09
N LEU A 42 -14.24 2.14 -0.05
CA LEU A 42 -14.01 3.55 -0.40
C LEU A 42 -14.35 4.54 0.71
N PRO A 43 -15.45 4.40 1.47
CA PRO A 43 -15.71 5.29 2.60
C PRO A 43 -14.60 5.28 3.66
N LYS A 44 -14.01 4.11 3.95
CA LYS A 44 -12.91 3.99 4.91
C LYS A 44 -11.63 4.64 4.38
N ILE A 45 -11.34 4.46 3.09
CA ILE A 45 -10.21 5.12 2.41
C ILE A 45 -10.38 6.65 2.47
N ASN A 46 -11.58 7.16 2.21
CA ASN A 46 -11.87 8.59 2.30
C ASN A 46 -11.58 9.18 3.69
N PHE A 47 -12.01 8.52 4.77
CA PHE A 47 -11.72 8.99 6.13
C PHE A 47 -10.22 9.04 6.43
N LEU A 48 -9.46 8.03 5.99
CA LEU A 48 -8.01 8.03 6.13
C LEU A 48 -7.38 9.19 5.35
N ILE A 49 -7.78 9.42 4.08
CA ILE A 49 -7.26 10.50 3.24
C ILE A 49 -7.52 11.86 3.87
N LEU A 50 -8.70 12.10 4.44
CA LEU A 50 -9.02 13.35 5.14
C LEU A 50 -8.05 13.63 6.29
N ASP A 51 -7.71 12.61 7.08
CA ASP A 51 -6.75 12.76 8.17
C ASP A 51 -5.31 12.95 7.66
N ILE A 52 -4.91 12.25 6.60
CA ILE A 52 -3.61 12.45 5.95
C ILE A 52 -3.45 13.91 5.49
N ILE A 53 -4.45 14.44 4.77
CA ILE A 53 -4.41 15.83 4.27
C ILE A 53 -4.25 16.84 5.42
N LYS A 54 -5.00 16.64 6.53
CA LYS A 54 -4.86 17.50 7.71
C LYS A 54 -3.45 17.47 8.30
N LYS A 55 -2.81 16.31 8.32
CA LYS A 55 -1.45 16.12 8.82
C LYS A 55 -0.42 16.73 7.86
N MET A 56 -0.52 16.44 6.57
CA MET A 56 0.42 16.95 5.56
C MET A 56 0.38 18.48 5.44
N LYS A 57 -0.78 19.12 5.60
CA LYS A 57 -0.88 20.60 5.70
C LYS A 57 -0.11 21.18 6.89
N LYS A 58 0.25 20.36 7.88
CA LYS A 58 1.08 20.74 9.05
C LYS A 58 2.54 20.28 8.91
N GLY A 59 2.96 19.94 7.69
CA GLY A 59 4.32 19.45 7.41
C GLY A 59 4.54 17.96 7.70
N GLY A 60 3.47 17.19 7.90
CA GLY A 60 3.55 15.75 8.10
C GLY A 60 3.85 14.97 6.82
N LYS A 61 4.26 13.72 6.99
CA LYS A 61 4.68 12.78 5.95
C LYS A 61 3.87 11.50 6.01
N ILE A 62 3.90 10.73 4.90
CA ILE A 62 3.29 9.40 4.83
C ILE A 62 4.41 8.35 4.86
N PHE A 63 4.21 7.31 5.67
CA PHE A 63 5.09 6.15 5.74
C PHE A 63 4.28 4.88 5.48
N TYR A 64 4.63 4.16 4.42
CA TYR A 64 4.15 2.81 4.13
C TYR A 64 5.09 1.80 4.77
N ILE A 65 4.57 0.92 5.62
CA ILE A 65 5.38 -0.09 6.33
C ILE A 65 4.84 -1.47 6.03
N GLY A 66 5.68 -2.35 5.49
CA GLY A 66 5.25 -3.69 5.12
C GLY A 66 6.39 -4.68 4.98
N CYS A 67 6.02 -5.96 4.79
CA CYS A 67 6.94 -7.06 4.57
C CYS A 67 6.73 -7.67 3.18
N GLY A 68 7.74 -8.29 2.60
CA GLY A 68 7.62 -9.00 1.32
C GLY A 68 6.95 -8.18 0.22
N THR A 69 5.90 -8.74 -0.40
CA THR A 69 5.13 -8.06 -1.46
C THR A 69 4.49 -6.75 -0.97
N SER A 70 3.93 -6.75 0.24
CA SER A 70 3.30 -5.56 0.82
C SER A 70 4.30 -4.41 0.97
N GLY A 71 5.50 -4.69 1.48
CA GLY A 71 6.57 -3.69 1.59
C GLY A 71 7.05 -3.20 0.23
N ARG A 72 7.19 -4.09 -0.77
CA ARG A 72 7.57 -3.71 -2.15
C ARG A 72 6.54 -2.78 -2.79
N LEU A 73 5.26 -3.04 -2.62
CA LEU A 73 4.19 -2.19 -3.12
C LEU A 73 4.20 -0.80 -2.47
N GLY A 74 4.46 -0.73 -1.16
CA GLY A 74 4.63 0.54 -0.45
C GLY A 74 5.82 1.35 -0.97
N VAL A 75 6.96 0.69 -1.22
CA VAL A 75 8.14 1.34 -1.83
C VAL A 75 7.86 1.78 -3.26
N LEU A 76 7.17 0.95 -4.05
CA LEU A 76 6.80 1.29 -5.43
C LEU A 76 5.96 2.56 -5.48
N ASP A 77 4.84 2.62 -4.74
CA ASP A 77 3.96 3.79 -4.74
C ASP A 77 4.69 5.06 -4.24
N ALA A 78 5.48 4.94 -3.18
CA ALA A 78 6.27 6.04 -2.65
C ALA A 78 7.29 6.57 -3.67
N SER A 79 7.96 5.70 -4.42
CA SER A 79 8.97 6.07 -5.41
C SER A 79 8.40 6.79 -6.64
N GLU A 80 7.13 6.61 -6.94
CA GLU A 80 6.44 7.25 -8.07
C GLU A 80 5.87 8.64 -7.73
N CYS A 81 5.78 9.00 -6.45
CA CYS A 81 5.28 10.32 -6.04
C CYS A 81 6.18 11.48 -6.50
N PRO A 82 7.52 11.46 -6.33
CA PRO A 82 8.39 12.53 -6.78
C PRO A 82 8.35 12.80 -8.28
N PRO A 83 8.47 11.80 -9.18
CA PRO A 83 8.44 12.06 -10.63
C PRO A 83 7.05 12.48 -11.13
N THR A 84 5.98 12.09 -10.44
CA THR A 84 4.60 12.39 -10.85
C THR A 84 4.13 13.76 -10.36
N PHE A 85 4.45 14.12 -9.13
CA PHE A 85 3.89 15.28 -8.44
C PHE A 85 4.93 16.34 -8.05
N GLY A 86 6.19 16.18 -8.43
CA GLY A 86 7.26 17.13 -8.13
C GLY A 86 7.58 17.30 -6.64
N VAL A 87 7.18 16.34 -5.82
CA VAL A 87 7.39 16.39 -4.36
C VAL A 87 8.76 15.84 -3.96
N GLU A 88 9.20 16.18 -2.75
CA GLU A 88 10.45 15.64 -2.21
C GLU A 88 10.33 14.15 -1.91
N HIS A 89 11.45 13.41 -2.03
CA HIS A 89 11.52 11.96 -1.85
C HIS A 89 11.15 11.51 -0.43
N ASP A 90 11.22 12.38 0.54
CA ASP A 90 10.92 12.09 1.93
C ASP A 90 9.47 12.38 2.34
N LEU A 91 8.65 12.93 1.44
CA LEU A 91 7.25 13.25 1.71
C LEU A 91 6.37 11.99 1.81
N VAL A 92 6.62 11.01 0.94
CA VAL A 92 6.02 9.68 0.99
C VAL A 92 7.15 8.65 0.99
N GLN A 93 7.23 7.82 2.01
CA GLN A 93 8.31 6.87 2.18
C GLN A 93 7.78 5.45 2.29
N GLY A 94 8.38 4.54 1.54
CA GLY A 94 8.18 3.10 1.69
C GLY A 94 9.27 2.48 2.56
N VAL A 95 8.88 1.73 3.57
CA VAL A 95 9.77 1.01 4.48
C VAL A 95 9.43 -0.48 4.43
N ILE A 96 10.40 -1.29 4.06
CA ILE A 96 10.25 -2.73 3.94
C ILE A 96 11.08 -3.45 5.01
N ALA A 97 10.49 -4.44 5.67
CA ALA A 97 11.21 -5.33 6.58
C ALA A 97 12.39 -5.99 5.87
N GLY A 98 13.57 -6.03 6.51
CA GLY A 98 14.80 -6.52 5.90
C GLY A 98 15.50 -5.50 4.98
N GLY A 99 14.98 -4.26 4.86
CA GLY A 99 15.63 -3.15 4.20
C GLY A 99 15.81 -3.30 2.69
N TYR A 100 16.79 -2.61 2.12
CA TYR A 100 17.02 -2.55 0.65
C TYR A 100 17.20 -3.93 0.00
N LYS A 101 17.81 -4.88 0.69
CA LYS A 101 17.99 -6.25 0.19
C LYS A 101 16.63 -6.92 -0.07
N ALA A 102 15.63 -6.66 0.79
CA ALA A 102 14.30 -7.26 0.70
C ALA A 102 13.49 -6.79 -0.53
N LEU A 103 13.89 -5.71 -1.19
CA LEU A 103 13.29 -5.29 -2.46
C LEU A 103 13.50 -6.30 -3.58
N ARG A 104 14.66 -7.00 -3.58
CA ARG A 104 15.07 -7.90 -4.67
C ARG A 104 15.08 -9.37 -4.29
N LYS A 105 15.31 -9.67 -3.00
CA LYS A 105 15.41 -11.05 -2.49
C LYS A 105 14.57 -11.18 -1.23
N SER A 106 13.99 -12.35 -1.01
CA SER A 106 13.36 -12.66 0.28
C SER A 106 14.39 -12.53 1.42
N VAL A 107 14.00 -11.92 2.52
CA VAL A 107 14.77 -11.90 3.76
C VAL A 107 13.93 -12.62 4.79
N GLU A 108 14.39 -13.81 5.15
CA GLU A 108 13.70 -14.69 6.09
C GLU A 108 13.63 -14.03 7.49
N ASN A 109 12.58 -14.35 8.25
CA ASN A 109 12.32 -13.87 9.61
C ASN A 109 12.14 -12.34 9.77
N ALA A 110 12.32 -11.53 8.71
CA ALA A 110 12.16 -10.08 8.82
C ALA A 110 10.71 -9.66 9.11
N GLU A 111 9.73 -10.46 8.69
CA GLU A 111 8.31 -10.22 8.97
C GLU A 111 7.96 -10.46 10.44
N ASP A 112 8.66 -11.39 11.11
CA ASP A 112 8.36 -11.86 12.46
C ASP A 112 8.96 -10.97 13.55
N SER A 113 9.88 -10.05 13.19
CA SER A 113 10.55 -9.17 14.13
C SER A 113 9.67 -7.97 14.53
N TYR A 114 8.92 -8.11 15.62
CA TYR A 114 8.15 -7.01 16.21
C TYR A 114 9.06 -5.84 16.63
N ASP A 115 10.20 -6.14 17.23
CA ASP A 115 11.12 -5.15 17.76
C ASP A 115 11.77 -4.31 16.64
N ASP A 116 12.13 -4.91 15.50
CA ASP A 116 12.62 -4.15 14.36
C ASP A 116 11.54 -3.22 13.81
N GLY A 117 10.29 -3.70 13.74
CA GLY A 117 9.15 -2.87 13.39
C GLY A 117 8.92 -1.72 14.37
N PHE A 118 9.10 -1.95 15.67
CA PHE A 118 9.01 -0.91 16.68
C PHE A 118 10.14 0.12 16.54
N ASN A 119 11.38 -0.34 16.33
CA ASN A 119 12.57 0.51 16.31
C ASN A 119 12.67 1.36 15.05
N ILE A 120 12.24 0.88 13.88
CA ILE A 120 12.27 1.64 12.62
C ILE A 120 11.52 2.98 12.72
N ILE A 121 10.52 3.07 13.59
CA ILE A 121 9.76 4.30 13.84
C ILE A 121 10.63 5.38 14.50
N ASN A 122 11.52 4.97 15.40
CA ASN A 122 12.50 5.87 16.02
C ASN A 122 13.57 6.32 15.02
N GLU A 123 14.09 5.39 14.22
CA GLU A 123 15.08 5.67 13.17
C GLU A 123 14.55 6.66 12.13
N LYS A 124 13.29 6.50 11.71
CA LYS A 124 12.60 7.40 10.77
C LYS A 124 12.15 8.71 11.42
N LYS A 125 12.35 8.89 12.73
CA LYS A 125 11.96 10.09 13.49
C LYS A 125 10.49 10.45 13.33
N ILE A 126 9.64 9.43 13.21
CA ILE A 126 8.19 9.60 13.07
C ILE A 126 7.61 10.31 14.28
N ASN A 127 6.69 11.23 14.04
CA ASN A 127 6.12 12.10 15.05
C ASN A 127 4.60 12.32 14.86
N LYS A 128 4.00 13.13 15.72
CA LYS A 128 2.54 13.37 15.77
C LYS A 128 1.93 13.97 14.51
N THR A 129 2.71 14.57 13.60
CA THR A 129 2.20 15.14 12.36
C THR A 129 2.16 14.11 11.22
N ASP A 130 2.82 12.97 11.39
CA ASP A 130 2.93 11.96 10.36
C ASP A 130 1.76 10.98 10.34
N THR A 131 1.65 10.26 9.22
CA THR A 131 0.74 9.12 9.06
C THR A 131 1.54 7.87 8.71
N VAL A 132 1.29 6.78 9.43
CA VAL A 132 1.92 5.47 9.20
C VAL A 132 0.85 4.48 8.76
N ILE A 133 1.04 3.92 7.59
CA ILE A 133 0.15 2.93 6.97
C ILE A 133 0.87 1.59 6.94
N GLY A 134 0.49 0.70 7.84
CA GLY A 134 0.94 -0.68 7.83
C GLY A 134 0.23 -1.47 6.73
N ILE A 135 0.97 -2.32 6.05
CA ILE A 135 0.48 -3.15 4.95
C ILE A 135 0.81 -4.60 5.25
N SER A 136 -0.21 -5.42 5.44
CA SER A 136 -0.07 -6.86 5.71
C SER A 136 -1.29 -7.59 5.17
N ALA A 137 -1.13 -8.43 4.16
CA ALA A 137 -2.25 -9.17 3.57
C ALA A 137 -2.98 -10.04 4.61
N SER A 138 -2.25 -10.72 5.48
CA SER A 138 -2.81 -11.48 6.61
C SER A 138 -3.42 -10.57 7.69
N GLY A 139 -2.90 -9.34 7.83
CA GLY A 139 -3.23 -8.42 8.91
C GLY A 139 -2.55 -8.76 10.24
N THR A 140 -1.55 -9.67 10.25
CA THR A 140 -0.96 -10.21 11.49
C THR A 140 0.55 -10.03 11.61
N ALA A 141 1.24 -9.55 10.55
CA ALA A 141 2.69 -9.42 10.50
C ALA A 141 3.27 -8.68 11.73
N PRO A 142 4.08 -9.34 12.59
CA PRO A 142 4.60 -8.74 13.82
C PRO A 142 5.37 -7.43 13.58
N TYR A 143 6.22 -7.38 12.55
CA TYR A 143 6.94 -6.17 12.16
C TYR A 143 6.00 -4.97 11.94
N VAL A 144 4.90 -5.18 11.19
CA VAL A 144 3.91 -4.13 10.90
C VAL A 144 3.21 -3.68 12.18
N HIS A 145 2.87 -4.62 13.05
CA HIS A 145 2.22 -4.31 14.33
C HIS A 145 3.14 -3.57 15.29
N GLY A 146 4.43 -3.92 15.38
CA GLY A 146 5.42 -3.18 16.14
C GLY A 146 5.54 -1.73 15.68
N ALA A 147 5.60 -1.52 14.36
CA ALA A 147 5.64 -0.20 13.77
C ALA A 147 4.38 0.63 14.07
N LEU A 148 3.19 0.07 13.87
CA LEU A 148 1.92 0.76 14.16
C LEU A 148 1.76 1.10 15.65
N TYR A 149 2.15 0.18 16.53
CA TYR A 149 2.10 0.40 17.98
C TYR A 149 2.98 1.60 18.38
N ASN A 150 4.26 1.61 18.00
CA ASN A 150 5.16 2.72 18.33
C ASN A 150 4.72 4.03 17.68
N SER A 151 4.26 4.00 16.43
CA SER A 151 3.71 5.19 15.76
C SER A 151 2.56 5.81 16.53
N LYS A 152 1.66 5.00 17.06
CA LYS A 152 0.55 5.47 17.91
C LYS A 152 1.05 6.11 19.18
N GLN A 153 2.08 5.54 19.83
CA GLN A 153 2.72 6.14 21.04
C GLN A 153 3.32 7.52 20.72
N LYS A 154 3.86 7.71 19.52
CA LYS A 154 4.37 9.01 19.04
C LYS A 154 3.27 10.01 18.64
N GLY A 155 1.99 9.61 18.71
CA GLY A 155 0.84 10.45 18.33
C GLY A 155 0.60 10.53 16.82
N ALA A 156 1.27 9.72 16.01
CA ALA A 156 1.01 9.63 14.57
C ALA A 156 -0.39 9.06 14.29
N THR A 157 -0.95 9.40 13.13
CA THR A 157 -2.13 8.69 12.60
C THR A 157 -1.68 7.33 12.09
N THR A 158 -2.40 6.28 12.46
CA THR A 158 -2.07 4.90 12.10
C THR A 158 -3.16 4.26 11.27
N ALA A 159 -2.81 3.54 10.23
CA ALA A 159 -3.73 2.75 9.44
C ALA A 159 -3.17 1.35 9.17
N LEU A 160 -4.04 0.36 9.01
CA LEU A 160 -3.67 -0.99 8.57
C LEU A 160 -4.47 -1.34 7.31
N ILE A 161 -3.78 -1.73 6.24
CA ILE A 161 -4.36 -2.35 5.04
C ILE A 161 -4.16 -3.86 5.16
N CYS A 162 -5.26 -4.63 5.10
CA CYS A 162 -5.22 -6.09 5.12
C CYS A 162 -6.31 -6.70 4.26
N CYS A 163 -6.16 -8.00 3.92
CA CYS A 163 -7.10 -8.75 3.08
C CYS A 163 -7.87 -9.84 3.85
N ASN A 164 -7.84 -9.76 5.17
CA ASN A 164 -8.61 -10.57 6.09
C ASN A 164 -9.50 -9.70 6.97
N GLU A 165 -10.42 -10.30 7.70
CA GLU A 165 -11.12 -9.61 8.78
C GLU A 165 -10.10 -9.20 9.84
N GLY A 166 -9.81 -7.91 9.88
CA GLY A 166 -8.79 -7.38 10.77
C GLY A 166 -9.27 -7.28 12.21
N ASN A 167 -8.40 -7.63 13.16
CA ASN A 167 -8.61 -7.31 14.56
C ASN A 167 -8.42 -5.81 14.80
N ASN A 168 -9.48 -5.15 15.25
CA ASN A 168 -9.41 -3.74 15.60
C ASN A 168 -8.58 -3.55 16.89
N LYS A 169 -7.30 -3.23 16.72
CA LYS A 169 -6.39 -2.93 17.84
C LYS A 169 -6.46 -1.44 18.16
N LYS A 170 -6.43 -1.08 19.45
CA LYS A 170 -6.50 0.33 19.92
C LYS A 170 -5.43 1.25 19.29
N TYR A 171 -4.33 0.71 18.82
CA TYR A 171 -3.27 1.46 18.16
C TYR A 171 -3.47 1.58 16.63
N ILE A 172 -4.56 1.07 16.06
CA ILE A 172 -4.93 1.24 14.65
C ILE A 172 -6.09 2.25 14.60
N SER A 173 -5.83 3.44 14.05
CA SER A 173 -6.87 4.49 13.93
C SER A 173 -7.81 4.22 12.76
N HIS A 174 -7.28 3.65 11.67
CA HIS A 174 -8.04 3.30 10.45
C HIS A 174 -7.75 1.86 10.04
N LEU A 175 -8.76 1.02 9.99
CA LEU A 175 -8.64 -0.36 9.50
C LEU A 175 -9.26 -0.47 8.11
N LEU A 176 -8.43 -0.71 7.10
CA LEU A 176 -8.81 -0.93 5.71
C LEU A 176 -8.76 -2.43 5.40
N SER A 177 -9.77 -3.16 5.84
CA SER A 177 -9.92 -4.59 5.55
C SER A 177 -10.64 -4.75 4.22
N VAL A 178 -9.95 -5.25 3.18
CA VAL A 178 -10.45 -5.51 1.84
C VAL A 178 -10.44 -7.01 1.56
N ILE A 179 -11.60 -7.63 1.55
CA ILE A 179 -11.73 -9.08 1.40
C ILE A 179 -11.81 -9.42 -0.10
N VAL A 180 -10.73 -9.97 -0.64
CA VAL A 180 -10.61 -10.37 -2.05
C VAL A 180 -10.87 -11.87 -2.28
N GLY A 181 -11.20 -12.61 -1.22
CA GLY A 181 -11.36 -14.05 -1.26
C GLY A 181 -10.02 -14.82 -1.30
N PRO A 182 -10.08 -16.16 -1.31
CA PRO A 182 -8.90 -17.01 -1.43
C PRO A 182 -8.15 -16.77 -2.73
N GLU A 183 -6.83 -16.86 -2.70
CA GLU A 183 -6.00 -16.70 -3.90
C GLU A 183 -6.17 -17.89 -4.86
N VAL A 184 -5.85 -17.67 -6.14
CA VAL A 184 -5.84 -18.75 -7.15
C VAL A 184 -4.81 -19.82 -6.81
N ILE A 185 -3.66 -19.40 -6.31
CA ILE A 185 -2.67 -20.30 -5.68
C ILE A 185 -2.77 -20.04 -4.19
N THR A 186 -3.21 -21.00 -3.41
CA THR A 186 -3.46 -20.89 -1.97
C THR A 186 -2.28 -20.25 -1.24
N GLY A 187 -2.56 -19.22 -0.43
CA GLY A 187 -1.57 -18.48 0.35
C GLY A 187 -0.69 -17.51 -0.46
N SER A 188 -0.80 -17.46 -1.80
CA SER A 188 0.03 -16.60 -2.64
C SER A 188 -0.51 -15.17 -2.73
N THR A 189 -0.44 -14.42 -1.62
CA THR A 189 -1.00 -13.08 -1.46
C THR A 189 -0.34 -11.98 -2.31
N ARG A 190 0.66 -12.34 -3.13
CA ARG A 190 1.18 -11.45 -4.17
C ARG A 190 0.20 -11.21 -5.33
N MET A 191 -0.86 -12.04 -5.48
CA MET A 191 -1.84 -11.99 -6.55
C MET A 191 -2.98 -11.00 -6.23
N LYS A 192 -4.20 -11.46 -5.91
CA LYS A 192 -5.36 -10.58 -5.67
C LYS A 192 -5.16 -9.61 -4.51
N ALA A 193 -4.60 -10.07 -3.39
CA ALA A 193 -4.29 -9.22 -2.24
C ALA A 193 -3.26 -8.14 -2.60
N GLY A 194 -2.23 -8.49 -3.38
CA GLY A 194 -1.26 -7.54 -3.91
C GLY A 194 -1.91 -6.50 -4.83
N THR A 195 -2.78 -6.94 -5.75
CA THR A 195 -3.51 -6.05 -6.66
C THR A 195 -4.42 -5.09 -5.90
N ALA A 196 -5.19 -5.58 -4.93
CA ALA A 196 -6.02 -4.73 -4.06
C ALA A 196 -5.20 -3.69 -3.30
N THR A 197 -4.08 -4.11 -2.72
CA THR A 197 -3.15 -3.23 -2.01
C THR A 197 -2.64 -2.13 -2.93
N LYS A 198 -2.15 -2.47 -4.13
CA LYS A 198 -1.68 -1.50 -5.12
C LYS A 198 -2.76 -0.47 -5.49
N MET A 199 -4.00 -0.91 -5.70
CA MET A 199 -5.12 -0.01 -5.99
C MET A 199 -5.38 0.96 -4.84
N ILE A 200 -5.39 0.48 -3.60
CA ILE A 200 -5.61 1.31 -2.41
C ILE A 200 -4.50 2.34 -2.23
N LEU A 201 -3.23 1.94 -2.36
CA LEU A 201 -2.08 2.85 -2.25
C LEU A 201 -2.15 3.96 -3.30
N ASN A 202 -2.41 3.63 -4.56
CA ASN A 202 -2.57 4.62 -5.62
C ASN A 202 -3.75 5.58 -5.37
N MET A 203 -4.88 5.08 -4.84
CA MET A 203 -6.00 5.94 -4.45
C MET A 203 -5.60 6.92 -3.35
N ILE A 204 -4.86 6.46 -2.34
CA ILE A 204 -4.41 7.29 -1.23
C ILE A 204 -3.44 8.36 -1.73
N SER A 205 -2.32 7.96 -2.32
CA SER A 205 -1.25 8.87 -2.74
C SER A 205 -1.75 9.88 -3.77
N SER A 206 -2.41 9.42 -4.84
CA SER A 206 -2.91 10.30 -5.89
C SER A 206 -3.96 11.28 -5.38
N THR A 207 -4.94 10.82 -4.59
CA THR A 207 -5.99 11.70 -4.06
C THR A 207 -5.41 12.75 -3.09
N VAL A 208 -4.46 12.35 -2.25
CA VAL A 208 -3.77 13.29 -1.35
C VAL A 208 -3.03 14.35 -2.14
N MET A 209 -2.26 13.98 -3.18
CA MET A 209 -1.50 14.91 -4.01
C MET A 209 -2.42 15.84 -4.81
N ILE A 210 -3.54 15.35 -5.34
CA ILE A 210 -4.57 16.17 -5.99
C ILE A 210 -5.12 17.22 -5.00
N LYS A 211 -5.44 16.83 -3.77
CA LYS A 211 -5.96 17.75 -2.72
C LYS A 211 -4.92 18.68 -2.12
N LEU A 212 -3.64 18.44 -2.40
CA LEU A 212 -2.53 19.34 -2.11
C LEU A 212 -2.13 20.21 -3.30
N ASN A 213 -2.99 20.30 -4.33
CA ASN A 213 -2.83 21.13 -5.52
C ASN A 213 -1.61 20.78 -6.38
N ARG A 214 -1.28 19.46 -6.47
CA ARG A 214 -0.19 18.97 -7.34
C ARG A 214 -0.66 18.58 -8.74
N VAL A 215 -1.94 18.83 -9.04
CA VAL A 215 -2.58 18.51 -10.31
C VAL A 215 -3.52 19.65 -10.69
N PHE A 216 -3.58 20.02 -11.97
CA PHE A 216 -4.53 20.94 -12.54
C PHE A 216 -5.47 20.20 -13.49
N GLY A 217 -6.77 20.19 -13.20
CA GLY A 217 -7.70 19.27 -13.87
C GLY A 217 -7.25 17.81 -13.67
N ASN A 218 -6.82 17.16 -14.74
CA ASN A 218 -6.20 15.84 -14.75
C ASN A 218 -4.73 15.88 -15.24
N LEU A 219 -4.12 17.06 -15.29
CA LEU A 219 -2.78 17.30 -15.81
C LEU A 219 -1.74 17.35 -14.69
N MET A 220 -0.59 16.71 -14.93
CA MET A 220 0.57 16.74 -14.05
C MET A 220 1.32 18.07 -14.23
N ILE A 221 1.14 19.04 -13.32
CA ILE A 221 1.72 20.39 -13.45
C ILE A 221 3.12 20.54 -12.83
N ASP A 222 3.45 19.70 -11.85
CA ASP A 222 4.72 19.78 -11.10
C ASP A 222 5.74 18.69 -11.55
N LEU A 223 5.63 18.18 -12.78
CA LEU A 223 6.52 17.14 -13.27
C LEU A 223 7.96 17.67 -13.42
N LYS A 224 8.94 16.91 -12.92
CA LYS A 224 10.36 17.21 -13.14
C LYS A 224 10.77 16.81 -14.57
N LEU A 225 11.31 17.75 -15.34
CA LEU A 225 11.73 17.53 -16.75
C LEU A 225 13.04 16.72 -16.84
N SER A 226 13.06 15.54 -16.25
CA SER A 226 14.27 14.72 -16.12
C SER A 226 14.60 13.88 -17.36
N ASN A 227 13.68 13.78 -18.33
CA ASN A 227 13.90 13.04 -19.57
C ASN A 227 13.06 13.60 -20.73
N LYS A 228 13.40 13.19 -21.97
CA LYS A 228 12.75 13.65 -23.21
C LYS A 228 11.23 13.42 -23.23
N LYS A 229 10.75 12.30 -22.64
CA LYS A 229 9.32 12.00 -22.54
C LYS A 229 8.58 13.03 -21.67
N LEU A 230 9.14 13.39 -20.52
CA LEU A 230 8.55 14.38 -19.61
C LEU A 230 8.61 15.79 -20.18
N PHE A 231 9.69 16.12 -20.89
CA PHE A 231 9.80 17.39 -21.63
C PHE A 231 8.71 17.52 -22.69
N ASN A 232 8.53 16.50 -23.56
CA ASN A 232 7.49 16.48 -24.58
C ASN A 232 6.07 16.57 -23.97
N ARG A 233 5.85 15.89 -22.82
CA ARG A 233 4.59 15.97 -22.09
C ARG A 233 4.30 17.39 -21.59
N ALA A 234 5.30 18.08 -21.02
CA ALA A 234 5.17 19.47 -20.58
C ALA A 234 4.76 20.40 -21.75
N ILE A 235 5.41 20.26 -22.90
CA ILE A 235 5.02 21.02 -24.11
C ILE A 235 3.56 20.74 -24.48
N SER A 236 3.15 19.48 -24.52
CA SER A 236 1.78 19.09 -24.85
C SER A 236 0.73 19.66 -23.88
N ILE A 237 1.08 19.81 -22.59
CA ILE A 237 0.21 20.40 -21.57
C ILE A 237 0.06 21.93 -21.77
N ILE A 238 1.13 22.63 -22.21
CA ILE A 238 1.12 24.07 -22.41
C ILE A 238 0.34 24.46 -23.68
N VAL A 239 0.33 23.58 -24.69
CA VAL A 239 -0.31 23.82 -25.99
C VAL A 239 -1.82 23.50 -25.97
N GLN A 240 -2.32 22.80 -24.93
CA GLN A 240 -3.75 22.57 -24.69
C GLN A 240 -4.40 23.76 -23.97
#